data_b70de81ee626ed436df71b17cbe47a67
#
_entry.id   b70de81ee626ed436df71b17cbe47a67
#
_cell.length_a   1.000
_cell.length_b   1.000
_cell.length_c   1.000
_cell.angle_alpha   90.00
_cell.angle_beta   90.00
_cell.angle_gamma   90.00
#
_symmetry.space_group_name_H-M   'P 1'
#
loop_
_entity.id
_entity.type
_entity.pdbx_description
1 polymer ?
#
loop_
_entity_poly.entity_id
_entity_poly.type
_entity_poly.pdbx_seq_one_letter_code
_entity_poly.pdbx_strand_id
1 'polypeptide(L)'
;MPRRLRYRSSGSKLEAKFALYWTSLGGPPLEREYRFDQGRRWRADFAHPASHTLIEVEGGIWIQGRHNRAAGFVADMEKYLEATLAGWVVVRLADVHITTPVIVRLVSFVVARSN
;
A
#
# COMPACT_ATOMS: atom_id res chain seq x y z
N MET A 1 3.29 4.19 23.16
CA MET A 1 3.90 4.35 22.54
C MET A 1 4.87 3.79 21.66
N PRO A 2 6.05 3.93 21.79
CA PRO A 2 7.04 3.48 20.90
C PRO A 2 7.05 2.01 20.61
N ARG A 3 6.55 1.20 21.46
CA ARG A 3 6.63 -0.15 21.25
C ARG A 3 5.87 -0.61 20.08
N ARG A 4 4.86 0.03 19.71
CA ARG A 4 4.14 -0.36 18.61
C ARG A 4 4.94 -0.21 17.38
N LEU A 5 5.75 0.79 17.30
CA LEU A 5 6.55 1.04 16.18
C LEU A 5 7.52 -0.05 15.96
N ARG A 6 8.02 -0.63 17.02
CA ARG A 6 8.97 -1.65 16.90
C ARG A 6 8.49 -2.80 16.15
N TYR A 7 7.31 -3.29 16.45
CA TYR A 7 6.96 -4.45 15.82
C TYR A 7 6.46 -4.25 14.42
N ARG A 8 6.31 -3.02 14.02
CA ARG A 8 5.99 -2.74 12.67
C ARG A 8 7.18 -2.26 11.92
N SER A 9 8.35 -2.40 12.46
CA SER A 9 9.53 -1.76 11.91
C SER A 9 9.85 -2.19 10.49
N SER A 10 9.67 -3.46 10.15
CA SER A 10 9.97 -3.89 8.83
C SER A 10 9.08 -3.21 7.81
N GLY A 11 7.79 -3.16 8.09
CA GLY A 11 6.86 -2.47 7.25
C GLY A 11 7.14 -1.00 7.19
N SER A 12 7.49 -0.42 8.31
CA SER A 12 7.80 1.01 8.37
C SER A 12 9.01 1.35 7.55
N LYS A 13 10.02 0.51 7.55
CA LYS A 13 11.20 0.76 6.78
C LYS A 13 10.91 0.69 5.30
N LEU A 14 10.10 -0.28 4.88
CA LEU A 14 9.77 -0.43 3.50
C LEU A 14 8.86 0.70 3.04
N GLU A 15 7.95 1.12 3.91
CA GLU A 15 7.10 2.25 3.59
C GLU A 15 7.92 3.53 3.45
N ALA A 16 8.92 3.70 4.29
CA ALA A 16 9.78 4.87 4.20
C ALA A 16 10.58 4.85 2.90
N LYS A 17 11.04 3.67 2.49
CA LYS A 17 11.76 3.53 1.25
C LYS A 17 10.85 3.90 0.07
N PHE A 18 9.62 3.40 0.09
CA PHE A 18 8.68 3.72 -0.96
C PHE A 18 8.43 5.23 -1.01
N ALA A 19 8.18 5.83 0.15
CA ALA A 19 7.88 7.26 0.21
C ALA A 19 9.03 8.10 -0.34
N LEU A 20 10.26 7.68 -0.07
CA LEU A 20 11.42 8.39 -0.55
C LEU A 20 11.51 8.30 -2.07
N TYR A 21 11.32 7.11 -2.64
CA TYR A 21 11.35 6.95 -4.09
C TYR A 21 10.21 7.77 -4.72
N TRP A 22 9.03 7.69 -4.14
CA TRP A 22 7.85 8.37 -4.67
C TRP A 22 8.09 9.87 -4.75
N THR A 23 8.56 10.45 -3.67
CA THR A 23 8.80 11.88 -3.60
C THR A 23 9.95 12.27 -4.52
N SER A 24 11.01 11.50 -4.53
CA SER A 24 12.18 11.84 -5.35
C SER A 24 11.87 11.79 -6.83
N LEU A 25 10.91 10.97 -7.22
CA LEU A 25 10.57 10.83 -8.62
C LEU A 25 9.34 11.64 -9.02
N GLY A 26 8.98 12.59 -8.19
CA GLY A 26 7.93 13.56 -8.54
C GLY A 26 6.51 13.09 -8.32
N GLY A 27 6.30 12.11 -7.49
CA GLY A 27 4.95 11.64 -7.22
C GLY A 27 4.14 12.67 -6.45
N PRO A 28 2.85 12.77 -6.72
CA PRO A 28 1.99 13.72 -6.01
C PRO A 28 1.79 13.27 -4.56
N PRO A 29 1.36 14.16 -3.68
CA PRO A 29 1.20 13.83 -2.27
C PRO A 29 0.26 12.64 -2.07
N LEU A 30 0.60 11.79 -1.14
CA LEU A 30 -0.20 10.62 -0.82
C LEU A 30 -0.70 10.72 0.62
N GLU A 31 -1.85 10.12 0.88
CA GLU A 31 -2.36 10.03 2.24
C GLU A 31 -1.88 8.71 2.83
N ARG A 32 -1.47 8.73 4.08
CA ARG A 32 -0.93 7.56 4.75
C ARG A 32 -2.01 6.90 5.61
N GLU A 33 -1.94 5.61 5.74
CA GLU A 33 -2.86 4.86 6.61
C GLU A 33 -4.31 5.24 6.32
N TYR A 34 -4.67 5.16 5.07
CA TYR A 34 -5.96 5.69 4.60
C TYR A 34 -7.10 4.69 4.78
N ARG A 35 -8.15 5.12 5.42
CA ARG A 35 -9.33 4.29 5.59
C ARG A 35 -10.25 4.50 4.41
N PHE A 36 -10.40 3.51 3.57
CA PHE A 36 -11.21 3.64 2.36
C PHE A 36 -12.61 3.09 2.52
N ASP A 37 -12.92 2.44 3.64
CA ASP A 37 -14.23 1.87 3.88
C ASP A 37 -14.74 2.39 5.22
N GLN A 38 -15.87 3.06 5.21
CA GLN A 38 -16.37 3.67 6.42
C GLN A 38 -16.85 2.65 7.43
N GLY A 39 -17.32 1.51 7.00
CA GLY A 39 -17.84 0.50 7.89
C GLY A 39 -16.81 -0.43 8.47
N ARG A 40 -15.61 -0.42 7.93
CA ARG A 40 -14.56 -1.32 8.39
C ARG A 40 -13.34 -0.54 8.78
N ARG A 41 -12.44 -1.22 9.49
CA ARG A 41 -11.24 -0.56 9.96
C ARG A 41 -10.06 -0.71 9.03
N TRP A 42 -10.27 -1.26 7.88
CA TRP A 42 -9.19 -1.46 6.92
C TRP A 42 -8.52 -0.15 6.54
N ARG A 43 -7.21 -0.20 6.39
CA ARG A 43 -6.45 0.95 5.94
C ARG A 43 -5.50 0.52 4.84
N ALA A 44 -5.27 1.38 3.88
CA ALA A 44 -4.24 1.18 2.89
C ALA A 44 -3.02 1.94 3.37
N ASP A 45 -1.84 1.45 3.10
CA ASP A 45 -0.61 2.12 3.53
C ASP A 45 -0.54 3.51 2.95
N PHE A 46 -0.92 3.66 1.69
CA PHE A 46 -0.93 4.95 1.02
C PHE A 46 -2.14 5.03 0.10
N ALA A 47 -2.63 6.23 -0.13
CA ALA A 47 -3.73 6.45 -1.05
C ALA A 47 -3.56 7.73 -1.82
N HIS A 48 -4.05 7.73 -3.05
CA HIS A 48 -4.18 8.93 -3.83
C HIS A 48 -5.65 9.02 -4.22
N PRO A 49 -6.47 9.67 -3.40
CA PRO A 49 -7.93 9.66 -3.63
C PRO A 49 -8.37 10.23 -4.96
N ALA A 50 -7.71 11.27 -5.44
CA ALA A 50 -8.11 11.88 -6.70
C ALA A 50 -8.04 10.89 -7.86
N SER A 51 -7.15 9.92 -7.80
CA SER A 51 -7.05 8.90 -8.85
C SER A 51 -7.69 7.59 -8.42
N HIS A 52 -8.29 7.55 -7.25
CA HIS A 52 -8.87 6.32 -6.69
C HIS A 52 -7.85 5.18 -6.67
N THR A 53 -6.66 5.48 -6.19
CA THR A 53 -5.59 4.47 -6.12
C THR A 53 -5.17 4.25 -4.68
N LEU A 54 -5.09 2.99 -4.29
CA LEU A 54 -4.56 2.59 -3.00
C LEU A 54 -3.24 1.85 -3.26
N ILE A 55 -2.25 2.09 -2.43
CA ILE A 55 -0.95 1.45 -2.58
C ILE A 55 -0.60 0.75 -1.27
N GLU A 56 -0.29 -0.53 -1.37
CA GLU A 56 0.11 -1.33 -0.23
C GLU A 56 1.55 -1.77 -0.45
N VAL A 57 2.36 -1.61 0.57
CA VAL A 57 3.76 -1.98 0.47
C VAL A 57 3.95 -3.15 1.43
N GLU A 58 4.22 -4.31 0.90
CA GLU A 58 4.24 -5.53 1.69
C GLU A 58 5.60 -6.14 1.77
N GLY A 59 6.07 -6.35 2.97
CA GLY A 59 7.37 -6.93 3.16
C GLY A 59 7.30 -8.17 3.99
N GLY A 60 8.08 -9.12 3.67
CA GLY A 60 8.23 -10.29 4.50
C GLY A 60 7.07 -11.25 4.56
N ILE A 61 6.08 -11.09 3.71
CA ILE A 61 4.95 -11.93 3.77
C ILE A 61 5.28 -13.35 3.49
N TRP A 62 6.26 -13.60 2.69
CA TRP A 62 6.58 -14.96 2.34
C TRP A 62 7.33 -15.67 3.42
N ILE A 63 7.74 -14.99 4.43
CA ILE A 63 8.47 -15.54 5.50
C ILE A 63 7.66 -16.04 6.62
N GLN A 64 6.70 -15.35 7.03
CA GLN A 64 6.02 -15.71 8.21
C GLN A 64 4.61 -16.05 8.05
N GLY A 65 3.96 -16.38 9.06
CA GLY A 65 2.58 -16.65 9.06
C GLY A 65 2.14 -17.88 8.34
N ARG A 66 3.01 -18.83 8.15
CA ARG A 66 2.65 -19.95 7.49
C ARG A 66 1.49 -20.60 8.06
N HIS A 67 1.37 -20.69 9.34
CA HIS A 67 0.28 -21.35 9.93
C HIS A 67 -0.97 -20.53 9.89
N ASN A 68 -0.84 -19.23 9.84
CA ASN A 68 -1.98 -18.39 9.80
C ASN A 68 -2.26 -17.90 8.44
N ARG A 69 -1.53 -18.37 7.48
CA ARG A 69 -1.57 -17.84 6.18
C ARG A 69 -2.94 -17.91 5.56
N ALA A 70 -3.65 -19.00 5.75
CA ALA A 70 -4.93 -19.12 5.09
C ALA A 70 -5.91 -18.07 5.55
N ALA A 71 -6.03 -17.88 6.85
CA ALA A 71 -6.96 -16.90 7.38
C ALA A 71 -6.58 -15.49 6.98
N GLY A 72 -5.30 -15.16 7.08
CA GLY A 72 -4.84 -13.83 6.73
C GLY A 72 -5.01 -13.57 5.25
N PHE A 73 -4.79 -14.59 4.44
CA PHE A 73 -4.90 -14.47 3.01
C PHE A 73 -6.35 -14.18 2.63
N VAL A 74 -7.30 -14.88 3.22
CA VAL A 74 -8.71 -14.69 2.93
C VAL A 74 -9.16 -13.29 3.38
N ALA A 75 -8.70 -12.85 4.53
CA ALA A 75 -9.04 -11.53 5.03
C ALA A 75 -8.54 -10.44 4.09
N ASP A 76 -7.34 -10.63 3.55
CA ASP A 76 -6.79 -9.67 2.60
C ASP A 76 -7.59 -9.69 1.31
N MET A 77 -8.00 -10.85 0.87
CA MET A 77 -8.79 -10.95 -0.34
C MET A 77 -10.11 -10.20 -0.18
N GLU A 78 -10.71 -10.29 0.99
CA GLU A 78 -11.95 -9.59 1.24
C GLU A 78 -11.74 -8.09 1.24
N LYS A 79 -10.68 -7.63 1.84
CA LYS A 79 -10.35 -6.21 1.89
C LYS A 79 -10.19 -5.66 0.48
N TYR A 80 -9.44 -6.38 -0.35
CA TYR A 80 -9.18 -5.89 -1.70
C TYR A 80 -10.38 -6.04 -2.62
N LEU A 81 -11.21 -7.03 -2.37
CA LEU A 81 -12.45 -7.16 -3.11
C LEU A 81 -13.34 -5.95 -2.86
N GLU A 82 -13.51 -5.58 -1.59
CA GLU A 82 -14.34 -4.44 -1.26
C GLU A 82 -13.77 -3.14 -1.82
N ALA A 83 -12.46 -3.00 -1.81
CA ALA A 83 -11.83 -1.82 -2.38
C ALA A 83 -12.12 -1.75 -3.88
N THR A 84 -11.99 -2.88 -4.55
CA THR A 84 -12.23 -2.94 -5.99
C THR A 84 -13.68 -2.60 -6.32
N LEU A 85 -14.62 -3.16 -5.56
CA LEU A 85 -16.04 -2.90 -5.80
C LEU A 85 -16.39 -1.44 -5.54
N ALA A 86 -15.62 -0.78 -4.69
CA ALA A 86 -15.82 0.63 -4.40
C ALA A 86 -15.11 1.54 -5.41
N GLY A 87 -14.48 0.95 -6.41
CA GLY A 87 -13.87 1.74 -7.48
C GLY A 87 -12.41 2.07 -7.32
N TRP A 88 -11.76 1.45 -6.35
CA TRP A 88 -10.34 1.71 -6.14
C TRP A 88 -9.47 0.77 -6.97
N VAL A 89 -8.36 1.31 -7.45
CA VAL A 89 -7.32 0.48 -8.02
C VAL A 89 -6.38 0.16 -6.88
N VAL A 90 -6.08 -1.09 -6.65
CA VAL A 90 -5.22 -1.49 -5.57
C VAL A 90 -3.88 -1.95 -6.14
N VAL A 91 -2.82 -1.27 -5.74
CA VAL A 91 -1.47 -1.59 -6.17
C VAL A 91 -0.75 -2.19 -4.99
N ARG A 92 -0.18 -3.35 -5.16
CA ARG A 92 0.55 -4.03 -4.09
C ARG A 92 2.00 -4.19 -4.52
N LEU A 93 2.90 -3.72 -3.70
CA LEU A 93 4.33 -3.73 -4.04
C LEU A 93 5.12 -4.45 -2.96
N ALA A 94 6.05 -5.27 -3.39
CA ALA A 94 7.04 -5.85 -2.47
C ALA A 94 8.32 -5.04 -2.64
N ASP A 95 9.31 -5.31 -1.84
CA ASP A 95 10.58 -4.58 -1.91
C ASP A 95 11.17 -4.59 -3.30
N VAL A 96 11.08 -5.70 -4.01
CA VAL A 96 11.67 -5.82 -5.35
C VAL A 96 11.06 -4.86 -6.35
N HIS A 97 9.89 -4.32 -6.06
CA HIS A 97 9.23 -3.39 -6.98
C HIS A 97 9.59 -1.94 -6.71
N ILE A 98 10.27 -1.66 -5.60
CA ILE A 98 10.59 -0.28 -5.25
C ILE A 98 11.91 0.05 -5.92
N THR A 99 11.82 0.34 -7.20
CA THR A 99 12.94 0.69 -8.05
C THR A 99 12.52 1.89 -8.88
N THR A 100 13.48 2.61 -9.40
CA THR A 100 13.19 3.79 -10.20
C THR A 100 12.26 3.48 -11.37
N PRO A 101 12.52 2.44 -12.18
CA PRO A 101 11.64 2.21 -13.33
C PRO A 101 10.20 1.91 -12.94
N VAL A 102 10.00 1.14 -11.89
CA VAL A 102 8.64 0.78 -11.49
C VAL A 102 7.93 2.00 -10.91
N ILE A 103 8.61 2.74 -10.04
CA ILE A 103 7.96 3.87 -9.38
C ILE A 103 7.64 4.99 -10.39
N VAL A 104 8.50 5.20 -11.36
CA VAL A 104 8.22 6.20 -12.38
C VAL A 104 6.94 5.82 -13.14
N ARG A 105 6.78 4.55 -13.46
CA ARG A 105 5.57 4.10 -14.14
C ARG A 105 4.35 4.26 -13.26
N LEU A 106 4.48 4.01 -11.97
CA LEU A 106 3.37 4.15 -11.06
C LEU A 106 2.97 5.61 -10.89
N VAL A 107 3.95 6.50 -10.81
CA VAL A 107 3.67 7.94 -10.72
C VAL A 107 2.88 8.37 -11.96
N SER A 108 3.32 7.93 -13.13
CA SER A 108 2.64 8.29 -14.36
C SER A 108 1.21 7.76 -14.40
N PHE A 109 1.03 6.55 -13.90
CA PHE A 109 -0.30 5.93 -13.85
C PHE A 109 -1.25 6.75 -12.97
N VAL A 110 -0.78 7.13 -11.80
CA VAL A 110 -1.59 7.88 -10.84
C VAL A 110 -1.92 9.27 -11.40
N VAL A 111 -0.94 9.92 -11.98
CA VAL A 111 -1.15 11.26 -12.52
C VAL A 111 -2.18 11.22 -13.66
N ALA A 112 -2.06 10.24 -14.53
CA ALA A 112 -2.99 10.12 -15.64
C ALA A 112 -4.42 9.89 -15.18
N ARG A 113 -4.57 9.13 -14.11
CA ARG A 113 -5.91 8.82 -13.58
C ARG A 113 -6.51 10.00 -12.82
N SER A 114 -5.71 10.95 -12.44
CA SER A 114 -6.19 12.10 -11.68
C SER A 114 -6.89 13.11 -12.55
N ASN A 115 -6.73 13.02 -13.83
CA ASN A 115 -7.34 13.99 -14.74
C ASN A 115 -8.72 13.54 -15.29
#